data_83621f482a3a4158ce304511bac2c688
#
_entry.id   83621f482a3a4158ce304511bac2c688
#
_cell.length_a   1.000
_cell.length_b   1.000
_cell.length_c   1.000
_cell.angle_alpha   90.00
_cell.angle_beta   90.00
_cell.angle_gamma   90.00
#
_symmetry.space_group_name_H-M   'P 1'
#
loop_
_entity.id
_entity.type
_entity.pdbx_description
1 polymer ?
#
loop_
_entity_poly.entity_id
_entity_poly.type
_entity_poly.pdbx_seq_one_letter_code
_entity_poly.pdbx_strand_id
1 'polypeptide(L)'
;YRVVDAGDLYTYTPNYQTYTYDTEFDGEGALTSALSYVASEEAPLLYTLSGHGEAGLSATLTDGAERQNMSFETLALLTADAVPEDAAAVVLNAPTKDISAEEAERLRTYLAGGGSLFLVTNYGDYSTEAMPNLTALLAEYGMGARDGIVIENDQNRFLSGYPYYLLPNIKSHDVTQPLVDSGSYVLAPLAHAITVLDEMPENVSVDALLATSASA
;
A
#
# COMPACT_ATOMS: atom_id res chain seq x y z
N TYR A 1 -13.04 -26.22 -5.00
CA TYR A 1 -13.80 -26.04 -3.75
C TYR A 1 -12.99 -25.23 -2.77
N ARG A 2 -13.64 -24.46 -1.90
CA ARG A 2 -13.03 -23.78 -0.75
C ARG A 2 -13.70 -24.25 0.54
N VAL A 3 -12.90 -24.51 1.55
CA VAL A 3 -13.40 -24.85 2.90
C VAL A 3 -13.41 -23.55 3.70
N VAL A 4 -14.49 -23.31 4.43
CA VAL A 4 -14.60 -22.22 5.40
C VAL A 4 -14.64 -22.88 6.78
N ASP A 5 -13.60 -22.67 7.56
CA ASP A 5 -13.50 -23.20 8.91
C ASP A 5 -14.28 -22.31 9.90
N ALA A 6 -14.64 -22.85 11.06
CA ALA A 6 -15.34 -22.07 12.09
C ALA A 6 -14.58 -20.82 12.55
N GLY A 7 -13.23 -20.87 12.49
CA GLY A 7 -12.36 -19.72 12.80
C GLY A 7 -12.48 -18.58 11.79
N ASP A 8 -12.75 -18.89 10.52
CA ASP A 8 -12.85 -17.90 9.44
C ASP A 8 -14.13 -17.04 9.57
N LEU A 9 -15.11 -17.53 10.34
CA LEU A 9 -16.37 -16.83 10.59
C LEU A 9 -16.26 -15.70 11.61
N TYR A 10 -15.07 -15.48 12.18
CA TYR A 10 -14.86 -14.46 13.20
C TYR A 10 -13.66 -13.60 12.88
N THR A 11 -13.78 -12.30 13.16
CA THR A 11 -12.65 -11.37 13.16
C THR A 11 -12.23 -11.06 14.60
N TYR A 12 -10.93 -10.86 14.80
CA TYR A 12 -10.34 -10.59 16.10
C TYR A 12 -9.57 -9.27 16.04
N THR A 13 -10.08 -8.25 16.73
CA THR A 13 -9.44 -6.93 16.78
C THR A 13 -8.80 -6.73 18.17
N PRO A 14 -7.50 -6.39 18.25
CA PRO A 14 -6.86 -6.10 19.54
C PRO A 14 -7.51 -4.90 20.24
N ASN A 15 -7.96 -5.08 21.46
CA ASN A 15 -8.45 -3.99 22.30
C ASN A 15 -7.34 -3.58 23.28
N TYR A 16 -6.66 -2.48 22.97
CA TYR A 16 -5.53 -1.98 23.76
C TYR A 16 -5.95 -1.35 25.10
N GLN A 17 -7.24 -1.11 25.34
CA GLN A 17 -7.73 -0.62 26.63
C GLN A 17 -7.92 -1.74 27.64
N THR A 18 -8.35 -2.89 27.17
CA THR A 18 -8.65 -4.06 28.01
C THR A 18 -7.59 -5.15 27.93
N TYR A 19 -6.62 -5.02 27.01
CA TYR A 19 -5.61 -6.05 26.70
C TYR A 19 -6.22 -7.40 26.29
N THR A 20 -7.37 -7.35 25.62
CA THR A 20 -8.10 -8.50 25.09
C THR A 20 -8.30 -8.37 23.60
N TYR A 21 -8.99 -9.33 23.00
CA TYR A 21 -9.45 -9.25 21.61
C TYR A 21 -10.97 -9.07 21.60
N ASP A 22 -11.44 -8.08 20.87
CA ASP A 22 -12.83 -7.98 20.51
C ASP A 22 -13.07 -8.96 19.35
N THR A 23 -14.13 -9.75 19.48
CA THR A 23 -14.48 -10.80 18.52
C THR A 23 -15.79 -10.42 17.85
N GLU A 24 -15.79 -10.32 16.53
CA GLU A 24 -16.96 -10.03 15.73
C GLU A 24 -17.28 -11.20 14.81
N PHE A 25 -18.55 -11.50 14.62
CA PHE A 25 -18.98 -12.54 13.69
C PHE A 25 -19.06 -11.98 12.28
N ASP A 26 -18.25 -12.54 11.36
CA ASP A 26 -18.14 -12.17 9.94
C ASP A 26 -18.51 -13.35 9.04
N GLY A 27 -19.61 -14.03 9.35
CA GLY A 27 -20.05 -15.16 8.55
C GLY A 27 -20.49 -14.79 7.14
N GLU A 28 -21.01 -13.57 6.94
CA GLU A 28 -21.39 -13.08 5.61
C GLU A 28 -20.13 -12.84 4.76
N GLY A 29 -19.12 -12.15 5.28
CA GLY A 29 -17.87 -11.90 4.59
C GLY A 29 -17.16 -13.19 4.20
N ALA A 30 -17.02 -14.12 5.14
CA ALA A 30 -16.38 -15.41 4.91
C ALA A 30 -17.07 -16.25 3.83
N LEU A 31 -18.42 -16.33 3.88
CA LEU A 31 -19.20 -17.09 2.89
C LEU A 31 -19.20 -16.41 1.52
N THR A 32 -19.30 -15.08 1.47
CA THR A 32 -19.24 -14.31 0.22
C THR A 32 -17.87 -14.46 -0.44
N SER A 33 -16.79 -14.37 0.35
CA SER A 33 -15.42 -14.62 -0.14
C SER A 33 -15.28 -16.03 -0.72
N ALA A 34 -15.80 -17.05 -0.02
CA ALA A 34 -15.72 -18.43 -0.49
C ALA A 34 -16.56 -18.66 -1.77
N LEU A 35 -17.73 -18.06 -1.88
CA LEU A 35 -18.57 -18.11 -3.09
C LEU A 35 -17.89 -17.39 -4.26
N SER A 36 -17.29 -16.23 -4.03
CA SER A 36 -16.53 -15.48 -5.03
C SER A 36 -15.35 -16.31 -5.54
N TYR A 37 -14.61 -16.95 -4.64
CA TYR A 37 -13.49 -17.84 -5.00
C TYR A 37 -13.94 -19.00 -5.92
N VAL A 38 -15.05 -19.64 -5.59
CA VAL A 38 -15.54 -20.79 -6.39
C VAL A 38 -16.12 -20.34 -7.73
N ALA A 39 -16.62 -19.10 -7.81
CA ALA A 39 -17.17 -18.52 -9.02
C ALA A 39 -16.14 -17.84 -9.91
N SER A 40 -14.97 -17.50 -9.38
CA SER A 40 -13.87 -16.87 -10.13
C SER A 40 -13.06 -17.95 -10.87
N GLU A 41 -12.71 -17.68 -12.11
CA GLU A 41 -11.85 -18.57 -12.90
C GLU A 41 -10.37 -18.46 -12.47
N GLU A 42 -9.95 -17.26 -12.02
CA GLU A 42 -8.59 -17.00 -11.57
C GLU A 42 -8.61 -16.09 -10.31
N ALA A 43 -7.73 -16.38 -9.36
CA ALA A 43 -7.47 -15.51 -8.21
C ALA A 43 -6.39 -14.50 -8.57
N PRO A 44 -6.54 -13.20 -8.22
CA PRO A 44 -5.49 -12.21 -8.48
C PRO A 44 -4.18 -12.58 -7.79
N LEU A 45 -3.08 -12.63 -8.54
CA LEU A 45 -1.75 -12.91 -8.04
C LEU A 45 -0.94 -11.62 -7.90
N LEU A 46 -0.47 -11.36 -6.70
CA LEU A 46 0.33 -10.19 -6.35
C LEU A 46 1.80 -10.61 -6.19
N TYR A 47 2.69 -9.97 -6.93
CA TYR A 47 4.12 -10.27 -6.84
C TYR A 47 4.84 -9.29 -5.92
N THR A 48 5.38 -9.78 -4.80
CA THR A 48 6.24 -8.99 -3.91
C THR A 48 7.67 -8.99 -4.44
N LEU A 49 8.21 -7.81 -4.71
CA LEU A 49 9.61 -7.67 -5.13
C LEU A 49 10.54 -8.09 -4.00
N SER A 50 11.69 -8.61 -4.38
CA SER A 50 12.77 -9.03 -3.47
C SER A 50 14.14 -8.71 -4.08
N GLY A 51 15.10 -8.36 -3.22
CA GLY A 51 16.48 -8.06 -3.61
C GLY A 51 16.96 -6.67 -3.17
N HIS A 52 16.05 -5.81 -2.72
CA HIS A 52 16.36 -4.42 -2.34
C HIS A 52 16.21 -4.17 -0.83
N GLY A 53 16.15 -5.25 -0.03
CA GLY A 53 16.00 -5.17 1.42
C GLY A 53 14.60 -4.77 1.87
N GLU A 54 13.60 -5.19 1.11
CA GLU A 54 12.19 -4.90 1.35
C GLU A 54 11.73 -5.43 2.71
N ALA A 55 10.84 -4.69 3.35
CA ALA A 55 10.16 -5.15 4.54
C ALA A 55 9.12 -6.23 4.20
N GLY A 56 8.94 -7.19 5.08
CA GLY A 56 7.84 -8.16 4.96
C GLY A 56 6.47 -7.47 5.05
N LEU A 57 5.48 -8.00 4.35
CA LEU A 57 4.11 -7.54 4.49
C LEU A 57 3.57 -7.90 5.88
N SER A 58 2.74 -7.03 6.44
CA SER A 58 2.10 -7.33 7.72
C SER A 58 1.06 -8.45 7.56
N ALA A 59 0.89 -9.27 8.60
CA ALA A 59 -0.16 -10.30 8.62
C ALA A 59 -1.55 -9.71 8.36
N THR A 60 -1.85 -8.52 8.89
CA THR A 60 -3.12 -7.85 8.63
C THR A 60 -3.37 -7.58 7.14
N LEU A 61 -2.32 -7.19 6.40
CA LEU A 61 -2.43 -6.95 4.95
C LEU A 61 -2.58 -8.27 4.19
N THR A 62 -1.76 -9.27 4.51
CA THR A 62 -1.82 -10.57 3.83
C THR A 62 -3.13 -11.28 4.09
N ASP A 63 -3.58 -11.35 5.35
CA ASP A 63 -4.86 -11.95 5.72
C ASP A 63 -6.05 -11.22 5.06
N GLY A 64 -5.97 -9.87 4.98
CA GLY A 64 -6.98 -9.07 4.28
C GLY A 64 -7.06 -9.36 2.79
N ALA A 65 -5.91 -9.49 2.13
CA ALA A 65 -5.84 -9.85 0.72
C ALA A 65 -6.32 -11.30 0.46
N GLU A 66 -5.92 -12.25 1.31
CA GLU A 66 -6.37 -13.64 1.21
C GLU A 66 -7.89 -13.78 1.40
N ARG A 67 -8.50 -12.96 2.25
CA ARG A 67 -9.97 -12.87 2.40
C ARG A 67 -10.65 -12.37 1.13
N GLN A 68 -9.95 -11.57 0.32
CA GLN A 68 -10.38 -11.13 -1.01
C GLN A 68 -9.94 -12.09 -2.13
N ASN A 69 -9.50 -13.29 -1.78
CA ASN A 69 -9.01 -14.33 -2.69
C ASN A 69 -7.77 -13.93 -3.50
N MET A 70 -6.98 -12.98 -3.02
CA MET A 70 -5.69 -12.64 -3.58
C MET A 70 -4.61 -13.54 -3.00
N SER A 71 -3.58 -13.83 -3.78
CA SER A 71 -2.40 -14.58 -3.34
C SER A 71 -1.12 -13.78 -3.59
N PHE A 72 -0.05 -14.16 -2.88
CA PHE A 72 1.24 -13.49 -3.01
C PHE A 72 2.31 -14.49 -3.45
N GLU A 73 3.14 -14.07 -4.40
CA GLU A 73 4.38 -14.74 -4.77
C GLU A 73 5.56 -13.75 -4.70
N THR A 74 6.77 -14.28 -4.57
CA THR A 74 7.98 -13.46 -4.54
C THR A 74 8.58 -13.37 -5.94
N LEU A 75 8.92 -12.15 -6.37
CA LEU A 75 9.57 -11.87 -7.65
C LEU A 75 10.95 -11.24 -7.42
N ALA A 76 12.00 -11.94 -7.82
CA ALA A 76 13.34 -11.37 -7.91
C ALA A 76 13.54 -10.76 -9.30
N LEU A 77 13.12 -9.51 -9.48
CA LEU A 77 13.11 -8.85 -10.79
C LEU A 77 14.52 -8.68 -11.38
N LEU A 78 15.55 -8.65 -10.53
CA LEU A 78 16.95 -8.61 -10.97
C LEU A 78 17.32 -9.81 -11.86
N THR A 79 16.73 -10.98 -11.61
CA THR A 79 17.01 -12.24 -12.33
C THR A 79 15.91 -12.68 -13.28
N ALA A 80 14.74 -12.06 -13.18
CA ALA A 80 13.63 -12.31 -14.08
C ALA A 80 13.75 -11.47 -15.36
N ASP A 81 13.39 -12.00 -16.51
CA ASP A 81 13.44 -11.25 -17.78
C ASP A 81 12.35 -10.15 -17.85
N ALA A 82 11.22 -10.37 -17.19
CA ALA A 82 10.08 -9.44 -17.14
C ALA A 82 9.24 -9.69 -15.90
N VAL A 83 8.29 -8.79 -15.61
CA VAL A 83 7.18 -9.06 -14.70
C VAL A 83 6.28 -10.13 -15.34
N PRO A 84 5.84 -11.17 -14.59
CA PRO A 84 4.95 -12.20 -15.13
C PRO A 84 3.65 -11.63 -15.69
N GLU A 85 3.13 -12.26 -16.77
CA GLU A 85 1.90 -11.79 -17.43
C GLU A 85 0.64 -11.96 -16.57
N ASP A 86 0.67 -12.88 -15.61
CA ASP A 86 -0.40 -13.15 -14.66
C ASP A 86 -0.36 -12.23 -13.42
N ALA A 87 0.59 -11.29 -13.37
CA ALA A 87 0.70 -10.33 -12.28
C ALA A 87 -0.49 -9.36 -12.25
N ALA A 88 -1.39 -9.51 -11.29
CA ALA A 88 -2.46 -8.54 -11.04
C ALA A 88 -1.89 -7.23 -10.49
N ALA A 89 -0.86 -7.29 -9.65
CA ALA A 89 -0.06 -6.14 -9.22
C ALA A 89 1.33 -6.57 -8.78
N VAL A 90 2.26 -5.62 -8.81
CA VAL A 90 3.59 -5.73 -8.19
C VAL A 90 3.59 -4.92 -6.90
N VAL A 91 4.16 -5.48 -5.84
CA VAL A 91 4.29 -4.85 -4.53
C VAL A 91 5.76 -4.63 -4.22
N LEU A 92 6.16 -3.36 -4.02
CA LEU A 92 7.48 -2.97 -3.54
C LEU A 92 7.33 -2.33 -2.15
N ASN A 93 7.62 -3.11 -1.11
CA ASN A 93 7.33 -2.72 0.27
C ASN A 93 8.57 -2.23 1.01
N ALA A 94 8.68 -0.92 1.17
CA ALA A 94 9.73 -0.24 1.93
C ALA A 94 11.15 -0.76 1.61
N PRO A 95 11.60 -0.64 0.35
CA PRO A 95 12.95 -1.04 -0.03
C PRO A 95 13.97 -0.19 0.72
N THR A 96 15.11 -0.79 1.09
CA THR A 96 16.25 -0.10 1.72
C THR A 96 17.36 0.21 0.72
N LYS A 97 17.21 -0.23 -0.53
CA LYS A 97 18.13 0.01 -1.65
C LYS A 97 17.34 0.34 -2.91
N ASP A 98 17.97 1.08 -3.80
CA ASP A 98 17.40 1.40 -5.10
C ASP A 98 17.25 0.16 -5.99
N ILE A 99 16.27 0.21 -6.88
CA ILE A 99 16.16 -0.72 -8.00
C ILE A 99 17.22 -0.39 -9.06
N SER A 100 17.67 -1.37 -9.82
CA SER A 100 18.57 -1.12 -10.95
C SER A 100 17.85 -0.43 -12.11
N ALA A 101 18.60 0.14 -13.05
CA ALA A 101 18.03 0.75 -14.24
C ALA A 101 17.26 -0.29 -15.11
N GLU A 102 17.75 -1.52 -15.17
CA GLU A 102 17.10 -2.62 -15.88
C GLU A 102 15.79 -3.03 -15.24
N GLU A 103 15.73 -3.08 -13.90
CA GLU A 103 14.50 -3.37 -13.17
C GLU A 103 13.47 -2.25 -13.33
N ALA A 104 13.92 -1.00 -13.28
CA ALA A 104 13.07 0.15 -13.57
C ALA A 104 12.46 0.06 -14.97
N GLU A 105 13.22 -0.36 -15.98
CA GLU A 105 12.71 -0.54 -17.35
C GLU A 105 11.71 -1.68 -17.47
N ARG A 106 11.91 -2.79 -16.74
CA ARG A 106 10.93 -3.88 -16.68
C ARG A 106 9.62 -3.44 -16.02
N LEU A 107 9.73 -2.64 -14.94
CA LEU A 107 8.55 -2.04 -14.29
C LEU A 107 7.83 -1.06 -15.22
N ARG A 108 8.55 -0.19 -15.95
CA ARG A 108 7.95 0.70 -16.95
C ARG A 108 7.19 -0.07 -18.01
N THR A 109 7.79 -1.12 -18.55
CA THR A 109 7.15 -1.97 -19.56
C THR A 109 5.86 -2.59 -19.03
N TYR A 110 5.90 -3.12 -17.81
CA TYR A 110 4.73 -3.69 -17.14
C TYR A 110 3.63 -2.65 -16.91
N LEU A 111 3.98 -1.48 -16.36
CA LEU A 111 3.03 -0.39 -16.09
C LEU A 111 2.45 0.20 -17.38
N ALA A 112 3.25 0.35 -18.43
CA ALA A 112 2.79 0.79 -19.76
C ALA A 112 1.81 -0.21 -20.39
N GLY A 113 1.92 -1.49 -20.04
CA GLY A 113 0.97 -2.54 -20.42
C GLY A 113 -0.33 -2.55 -19.62
N GLY A 114 -0.53 -1.61 -18.69
CA GLY A 114 -1.70 -1.53 -17.80
C GLY A 114 -1.51 -2.24 -16.47
N GLY A 115 -0.31 -2.63 -16.11
CA GLY A 115 0.03 -3.22 -14.82
C GLY A 115 -0.15 -2.23 -13.66
N SER A 116 -0.17 -2.75 -12.45
CA SER A 116 -0.34 -1.97 -11.20
C SER A 116 0.86 -2.14 -10.28
N LEU A 117 1.35 -1.03 -9.71
CA LEU A 117 2.42 -1.03 -8.71
C LEU A 117 1.89 -0.50 -7.38
N PHE A 118 2.01 -1.28 -6.32
CA PHE A 118 1.82 -0.84 -4.94
C PHE A 118 3.19 -0.60 -4.31
N LEU A 119 3.51 0.68 -4.08
CA LEU A 119 4.79 1.11 -3.52
C LEU A 119 4.59 1.69 -2.12
N VAL A 120 5.35 1.20 -1.17
CA VAL A 120 5.52 1.80 0.16
C VAL A 120 6.95 2.30 0.28
N THR A 121 7.14 3.51 0.75
CA THR A 121 8.46 4.08 1.08
C THR A 121 8.57 4.29 2.59
N ASN A 122 9.78 4.14 3.12
CA ASN A 122 10.08 4.37 4.53
C ASN A 122 10.99 5.60 4.66
N TYR A 123 10.65 6.52 5.57
CA TYR A 123 11.39 7.76 5.79
C TYR A 123 12.88 7.55 6.16
N GLY A 124 13.21 6.41 6.78
CA GLY A 124 14.58 6.11 7.24
C GLY A 124 15.49 5.54 6.16
N ASP A 125 14.91 4.96 5.14
CA ASP A 125 15.64 4.22 4.11
C ASP A 125 15.57 4.90 2.74
N TYR A 126 14.44 5.55 2.44
CA TYR A 126 14.27 6.28 1.19
C TYR A 126 14.95 7.65 1.26
N SER A 127 15.76 7.94 0.23
CA SER A 127 16.13 9.31 -0.14
C SER A 127 16.23 9.44 -1.66
N THR A 128 15.98 10.64 -2.16
CA THR A 128 16.04 10.92 -3.60
C THR A 128 17.45 10.70 -4.17
N GLU A 129 18.50 10.93 -3.35
CA GLU A 129 19.89 10.68 -3.72
C GLU A 129 20.23 9.18 -3.68
N ALA A 130 19.75 8.44 -2.68
CA ALA A 130 20.06 7.02 -2.51
C ALA A 130 19.24 6.12 -3.46
N MET A 131 18.06 6.58 -3.92
CA MET A 131 17.16 5.81 -4.79
C MET A 131 16.79 6.57 -6.08
N PRO A 132 17.78 6.93 -6.92
CA PRO A 132 17.54 7.74 -8.11
C PRO A 132 16.66 7.05 -9.16
N ASN A 133 16.78 5.73 -9.34
CA ASN A 133 15.97 5.01 -10.33
C ASN A 133 14.50 4.92 -9.90
N LEU A 134 14.24 4.64 -8.62
CA LEU A 134 12.90 4.62 -8.07
C LEU A 134 12.26 6.02 -8.09
N THR A 135 13.06 7.06 -7.75
CA THR A 135 12.63 8.46 -7.83
C THR A 135 12.27 8.86 -9.26
N ALA A 136 13.08 8.46 -10.25
CA ALA A 136 12.79 8.72 -11.66
C ALA A 136 11.51 8.01 -12.12
N LEU A 137 11.30 6.76 -11.69
CA LEU A 137 10.08 6.03 -12.00
C LEU A 137 8.84 6.73 -11.41
N LEU A 138 8.89 7.20 -10.16
CA LEU A 138 7.79 7.96 -9.54
C LEU A 138 7.48 9.24 -10.30
N ALA A 139 8.51 9.96 -10.78
CA ALA A 139 8.34 11.20 -11.51
C ALA A 139 7.61 11.01 -12.85
N GLU A 140 7.77 9.87 -13.52
CA GLU A 140 7.05 9.51 -14.74
C GLU A 140 5.53 9.39 -14.52
N TYR A 141 5.12 9.16 -13.26
CA TYR A 141 3.71 9.11 -12.83
C TYR A 141 3.30 10.36 -12.02
N GLY A 142 3.99 11.49 -12.23
CA GLY A 142 3.63 12.77 -11.62
C GLY A 142 3.85 12.85 -10.11
N MET A 143 4.59 11.91 -9.54
CA MET A 143 4.86 11.84 -8.11
C MET A 143 6.31 12.13 -7.81
N GLY A 144 6.55 12.80 -6.69
CA GLY A 144 7.85 12.97 -6.08
C GLY A 144 7.79 12.57 -4.61
N ALA A 145 8.96 12.55 -3.98
CA ALA A 145 9.05 12.31 -2.55
C ALA A 145 10.04 13.30 -1.92
N ARG A 146 9.88 13.60 -0.64
CA ARG A 146 10.82 14.44 0.12
C ARG A 146 11.49 13.59 1.17
N ASP A 147 12.78 13.79 1.34
CA ASP A 147 13.56 13.10 2.37
C ASP A 147 13.07 13.46 3.77
N GLY A 148 13.09 12.50 4.68
CA GLY A 148 12.73 12.67 6.08
C GLY A 148 11.27 12.35 6.40
N ILE A 149 10.83 12.82 7.57
CA ILE A 149 9.47 12.60 8.08
C ILE A 149 8.64 13.88 8.00
N VAL A 150 7.34 13.72 7.89
CA VAL A 150 6.39 14.82 7.99
C VAL A 150 6.17 15.18 9.44
N ILE A 151 6.28 16.49 9.76
CA ILE A 151 5.93 17.07 11.05
C ILE A 151 4.72 17.97 10.87
N GLU A 152 3.64 17.68 11.56
CA GLU A 152 2.41 18.46 11.51
C GLU A 152 2.39 19.55 12.59
N ASN A 153 2.01 20.76 12.23
CA ASN A 153 1.92 21.88 13.15
C ASN A 153 0.46 22.24 13.56
N ASP A 154 -0.54 21.74 12.84
CA ASP A 154 -1.94 21.86 13.26
C ASP A 154 -2.24 20.85 14.36
N GLN A 155 -2.49 21.34 15.59
CA GLN A 155 -2.76 20.51 16.78
C GLN A 155 -3.97 19.57 16.65
N ASN A 156 -4.85 19.80 15.69
CA ASN A 156 -6.00 18.94 15.42
C ASN A 156 -5.67 17.81 14.43
N ARG A 157 -4.44 17.76 13.89
CA ARG A 157 -4.01 16.86 12.82
C ARG A 157 -2.89 15.92 13.21
N PHE A 158 -2.61 15.80 14.51
CA PHE A 158 -1.67 14.82 15.04
C PHE A 158 -2.10 14.36 16.45
N LEU A 159 -1.59 13.22 16.87
CA LEU A 159 -1.81 12.71 18.22
C LEU A 159 -1.13 13.65 19.25
N SER A 160 -1.90 14.11 20.23
CA SER A 160 -1.43 15.10 21.22
C SER A 160 -0.07 14.76 21.82
N GLY A 161 0.89 15.67 21.67
CA GLY A 161 2.28 15.50 22.10
C GLY A 161 3.20 14.81 21.08
N TYR A 162 2.67 14.33 19.94
CA TYR A 162 3.44 13.58 18.95
C TYR A 162 3.19 14.11 17.52
N PRO A 163 3.82 15.23 17.11
CA PRO A 163 3.53 15.89 15.82
C PRO A 163 3.91 15.08 14.58
N TYR A 164 4.60 13.95 14.75
CA TYR A 164 4.95 12.97 13.73
C TYR A 164 4.02 11.73 13.73
N TYR A 165 2.97 11.74 14.56
CA TYR A 165 1.85 10.78 14.51
C TYR A 165 0.67 11.49 13.87
N LEU A 166 0.61 11.47 12.56
CA LEU A 166 -0.31 12.27 11.78
C LEU A 166 -1.74 11.74 11.83
N LEU A 167 -2.69 12.66 11.85
CA LEU A 167 -4.11 12.42 11.58
C LEU A 167 -4.48 13.16 10.28
N PRO A 168 -4.10 12.62 9.11
CA PRO A 168 -4.27 13.32 7.84
C PRO A 168 -5.73 13.53 7.48
N ASN A 169 -5.99 14.51 6.62
CA ASN A 169 -7.29 14.66 5.98
C ASN A 169 -7.53 13.52 5.01
N ILE A 170 -8.58 12.76 5.22
CA ILE A 170 -9.04 11.74 4.27
C ILE A 170 -9.82 12.47 3.17
N LYS A 171 -9.36 12.33 1.91
CA LYS A 171 -10.06 12.89 0.76
C LYS A 171 -11.12 11.90 0.29
N SER A 172 -12.26 12.41 -0.21
CA SER A 172 -13.30 11.56 -0.81
C SER A 172 -12.78 10.98 -2.13
N HIS A 173 -12.76 9.66 -2.20
CA HIS A 173 -12.39 8.84 -3.35
C HIS A 173 -12.99 7.45 -3.14
N ASP A 174 -13.23 6.68 -4.17
CA ASP A 174 -13.83 5.34 -4.05
C ASP A 174 -13.10 4.44 -3.05
N VAL A 175 -11.76 4.51 -3.01
CA VAL A 175 -10.90 3.76 -2.07
C VAL A 175 -11.08 4.20 -0.61
N THR A 176 -11.31 5.50 -0.37
CA THR A 176 -11.36 6.08 0.98
C THR A 176 -12.78 6.38 1.45
N GLN A 177 -13.78 6.27 0.57
CA GLN A 177 -15.17 6.60 0.90
C GLN A 177 -15.71 5.83 2.11
N PRO A 178 -15.42 4.53 2.29
CA PRO A 178 -15.87 3.80 3.49
C PRO A 178 -15.32 4.39 4.80
N LEU A 179 -14.10 4.94 4.79
CA LEU A 179 -13.52 5.62 5.96
C LEU A 179 -14.20 6.97 6.22
N VAL A 180 -14.52 7.71 5.15
CA VAL A 180 -15.25 8.98 5.24
C VAL A 180 -16.65 8.77 5.79
N ASP A 181 -17.38 7.80 5.27
CA ASP A 181 -18.76 7.50 5.67
C ASP A 181 -18.87 7.00 7.10
N SER A 182 -17.89 6.23 7.57
CA SER A 182 -17.81 5.76 8.96
C SER A 182 -17.29 6.82 9.94
N GLY A 183 -16.80 7.96 9.46
CA GLY A 183 -16.15 8.96 10.30
C GLY A 183 -14.85 8.47 10.95
N SER A 184 -14.19 7.50 10.33
CA SER A 184 -12.95 6.91 10.83
C SER A 184 -11.76 7.86 10.67
N TYR A 185 -10.74 7.65 11.49
CA TYR A 185 -9.47 8.35 11.39
C TYR A 185 -8.38 7.40 10.88
N VAL A 186 -7.44 7.96 10.12
CA VAL A 186 -6.19 7.25 9.79
C VAL A 186 -5.10 7.81 10.67
N LEU A 187 -4.37 6.95 11.38
CA LEU A 187 -3.15 7.29 12.08
C LEU A 187 -1.95 6.89 11.22
N ALA A 188 -1.15 7.89 10.82
CA ALA A 188 0.04 7.69 10.01
C ALA A 188 1.29 8.10 10.80
N PRO A 189 1.89 7.19 11.58
CA PRO A 189 3.10 7.48 12.34
C PRO A 189 4.32 7.53 11.43
N LEU A 190 5.20 8.50 11.65
CA LEU A 190 6.49 8.63 10.96
C LEU A 190 6.35 8.60 9.43
N ALA A 191 5.30 9.24 8.89
CA ALA A 191 5.01 9.20 7.48
C ALA A 191 6.08 9.92 6.65
N HIS A 192 6.43 9.31 5.51
CA HIS A 192 7.24 9.90 4.46
C HIS A 192 6.35 10.76 3.55
N ALA A 193 6.86 11.90 3.09
CA ALA A 193 6.08 12.80 2.25
C ALA A 193 6.16 12.38 0.78
N ILE A 194 5.01 12.06 0.19
CA ILE A 194 4.84 11.96 -1.26
C ILE A 194 4.29 13.29 -1.75
N THR A 195 4.85 13.84 -2.81
CA THR A 195 4.44 15.11 -3.41
C THR A 195 3.89 14.89 -4.81
N VAL A 196 2.94 15.71 -5.20
CA VAL A 196 2.49 15.81 -6.59
C VAL A 196 3.41 16.80 -7.31
N LEU A 197 3.88 16.45 -8.49
CA LEU A 197 4.74 17.34 -9.28
C LEU A 197 3.91 18.49 -9.89
N ASP A 198 4.52 19.66 -9.98
CA ASP A 198 3.88 20.84 -10.58
C ASP A 198 3.63 20.64 -12.10
N GLU A 199 4.56 19.96 -12.79
CA GLU A 199 4.45 19.60 -14.19
C GLU A 199 4.04 18.13 -14.30
N MET A 200 2.77 17.90 -14.63
CA MET A 200 2.23 16.56 -14.81
C MET A 200 2.58 15.98 -16.18
N PRO A 201 3.04 14.73 -16.25
CA PRO A 201 3.20 14.04 -17.52
C PRO A 201 1.86 13.90 -18.26
N GLU A 202 1.92 13.84 -19.60
CA GLU A 202 0.70 13.65 -20.41
C GLU A 202 0.00 12.33 -20.05
N ASN A 203 -1.33 12.37 -19.96
CA ASN A 203 -2.19 11.23 -19.63
C ASN A 203 -1.97 10.61 -18.23
N VAL A 204 -1.36 11.34 -17.30
CA VAL A 204 -1.21 10.95 -15.90
C VAL A 204 -2.09 11.84 -15.03
N SER A 205 -2.77 11.24 -14.05
CA SER A 205 -3.45 11.94 -12.96
C SER A 205 -3.00 11.40 -11.62
N VAL A 206 -2.90 12.28 -10.63
CA VAL A 206 -2.52 11.90 -9.26
C VAL A 206 -3.61 12.33 -8.29
N ASP A 207 -4.18 11.36 -7.58
CA ASP A 207 -5.19 11.59 -6.56
C ASP A 207 -4.60 11.40 -5.17
N ALA A 208 -4.51 12.49 -4.40
CA ALA A 208 -4.06 12.44 -3.02
C ALA A 208 -5.21 11.92 -2.14
N LEU A 209 -5.10 10.70 -1.63
CA LEU A 209 -6.10 10.08 -0.75
C LEU A 209 -6.03 10.60 0.68
N LEU A 210 -4.82 10.85 1.17
CA LEU A 210 -4.52 11.40 2.48
C LEU A 210 -3.66 12.65 2.32
N ALA A 211 -4.01 13.72 3.01
CA ALA A 211 -3.27 14.97 2.92
C ALA A 211 -3.03 15.58 4.30
N THR A 212 -1.84 16.13 4.50
CA THR A 212 -1.50 16.95 5.66
C THR A 212 -2.23 18.30 5.65
N SER A 213 -2.08 19.09 6.68
CA SER A 213 -2.46 20.50 6.65
C SER A 213 -1.46 21.32 5.80
N ALA A 214 -1.82 22.56 5.52
CA ALA A 214 -0.91 23.49 4.84
C ALA A 214 0.27 23.96 5.71
N SER A 215 0.28 23.58 6.99
CA SER A 215 1.32 23.94 7.96
C SER A 215 2.25 22.78 8.32
N ALA A 216 2.14 21.65 7.65
CA ALA A 216 3.03 20.51 7.83
C ALA A 216 4.39 20.72 7.15
#